data_5934505be8eec5035a5597c9f1b76eec
#
_entry.id   5934505be8eec5035a5597c9f1b76eec
#
_cell.length_a   1.000
_cell.length_b   1.000
_cell.length_c   1.000
_cell.angle_alpha   90.00
_cell.angle_beta   90.00
_cell.angle_gamma   90.00
#
_symmetry.space_group_name_H-M   'P 1'
#
loop_
_entity.id
_entity.type
_entity.pdbx_description
1 polymer ?
#
loop_
_entity_poly.entity_id
_entity_poly.type
_entity_poly.pdbx_seq_one_letter_code
_entity_poly.pdbx_strand_id
1 'polypeptide(L)'
;NTTINLTLDQKKAYSQIKDEILRKRVVLFKGVTSSGKTEVYIELIKEVIQKKLNVLFLVPEIALTTQLVSRLKRYFPKNLHVYHSGINPNIRYEIWSDLIDSKTPKVVLGARSSIFLPFKNLGLVVVDEENETSYKQFESSPLYNARDLAVYLSKLYLSLIHI
;
A
#
# COMPACT_ATOMS: atom_id res chain seq x y z
N ASN A 1 -9.22 -19.72 -2.84
CA ASN A 1 -9.85 -18.47 -2.35
C ASN A 1 -9.72 -18.43 -0.83
N THR A 2 -8.73 -17.69 -0.36
CA THR A 2 -8.56 -17.47 1.09
C THR A 2 -9.53 -16.37 1.50
N THR A 3 -10.66 -16.74 2.12
CA THR A 3 -11.63 -15.78 2.65
C THR A 3 -11.14 -15.23 3.99
N ILE A 4 -11.29 -13.94 4.20
CA ILE A 4 -11.06 -13.29 5.49
C ILE A 4 -12.41 -13.15 6.17
N ASN A 5 -12.51 -13.63 7.40
CA ASN A 5 -13.66 -13.38 8.26
C ASN A 5 -13.36 -12.14 9.12
N LEU A 6 -13.80 -10.97 8.65
CA LEU A 6 -13.71 -9.76 9.44
C LEU A 6 -14.61 -9.83 10.67
N THR A 7 -14.12 -9.34 11.81
CA THR A 7 -14.93 -9.12 13.01
C THR A 7 -15.99 -8.03 12.75
N LEU A 8 -16.95 -7.87 13.65
CA LEU A 8 -17.98 -6.83 13.52
C LEU A 8 -17.36 -5.43 13.48
N ASP A 9 -16.36 -5.17 14.29
CA ASP A 9 -15.69 -3.86 14.31
C ASP A 9 -14.86 -3.62 13.05
N GLN A 10 -14.18 -4.64 12.53
CA GLN A 10 -13.47 -4.55 11.26
C GLN A 10 -14.42 -4.32 10.08
N LYS A 11 -15.61 -4.94 10.07
CA LYS A 11 -16.65 -4.71 9.06
C LYS A 11 -17.17 -3.28 9.10
N LYS A 12 -17.42 -2.73 10.30
CA LYS A 12 -17.82 -1.35 10.48
C LYS A 12 -16.74 -0.40 9.96
N ALA A 13 -15.49 -0.61 10.37
CA ALA A 13 -14.35 0.18 9.91
C ALA A 13 -14.22 0.14 8.38
N TYR A 14 -14.28 -1.05 7.80
CA TYR A 14 -14.21 -1.24 6.35
C TYR A 14 -15.32 -0.45 5.61
N SER A 15 -16.58 -0.53 6.08
CA SER A 15 -17.70 0.22 5.50
C SER A 15 -17.49 1.74 5.61
N GLN A 16 -17.11 2.23 6.80
CA GLN A 16 -16.85 3.64 7.03
C GLN A 16 -15.71 4.16 6.14
N ILE A 17 -14.63 3.41 6.00
CA ILE A 17 -13.51 3.75 5.12
C ILE A 17 -14.01 3.89 3.68
N LYS A 18 -14.81 2.96 3.18
CA LYS A 18 -15.36 3.02 1.83
C LYS A 18 -16.20 4.25 1.60
N ASP A 19 -17.07 4.57 2.53
CA ASP A 19 -17.97 5.74 2.43
C ASP A 19 -17.16 7.05 2.46
N GLU A 20 -16.18 7.15 3.35
CA GLU A 20 -15.33 8.35 3.46
C GLU A 20 -14.39 8.51 2.25
N ILE A 21 -13.83 7.44 1.74
CA ILE A 21 -12.98 7.43 0.54
C ILE A 21 -13.71 8.00 -0.67
N LEU A 22 -14.99 7.65 -0.85
CA LEU A 22 -15.79 8.18 -1.94
C LEU A 22 -16.02 9.70 -1.83
N ARG A 23 -15.99 10.23 -0.60
CA ARG A 23 -16.21 11.65 -0.32
C ARG A 23 -14.92 12.49 -0.31
N LYS A 24 -13.87 11.98 0.33
CA LYS A 24 -12.68 12.77 0.68
C LYS A 24 -11.38 12.32 0.04
N ARG A 25 -11.33 11.15 -0.59
CA ARG A 25 -10.14 10.51 -1.18
C ARG A 25 -9.01 10.17 -0.20
N VAL A 26 -8.89 10.88 0.93
CA VAL A 26 -7.90 10.63 1.98
C VAL A 26 -8.64 10.34 3.26
N VAL A 27 -8.37 9.19 3.86
CA VAL A 27 -9.00 8.73 5.10
C VAL A 27 -7.92 8.37 6.12
N LEU A 28 -8.04 8.89 7.34
CA LEU A 28 -7.20 8.51 8.47
C LEU A 28 -7.91 7.44 9.29
N PHE A 29 -7.34 6.24 9.32
CA PHE A 29 -7.85 5.11 10.11
C PHE A 29 -7.05 4.94 11.39
N LYS A 30 -7.58 5.43 12.50
CA LYS A 30 -6.98 5.25 13.81
C LYS A 30 -7.36 3.91 14.40
N GLY A 31 -6.37 3.14 14.79
CA GLY A 31 -6.55 1.88 15.50
C GLY A 31 -5.31 1.51 16.28
N VAL A 32 -5.50 0.88 17.45
CA VAL A 32 -4.36 0.40 18.25
C VAL A 32 -3.57 -0.66 17.49
N THR A 33 -2.29 -0.76 17.79
CA THR A 33 -1.41 -1.81 17.29
C THR A 33 -2.05 -3.18 17.56
N SER A 34 -1.98 -4.10 16.62
CA SER A 34 -2.60 -5.44 16.68
C SER A 34 -4.13 -5.48 16.67
N SER A 35 -4.83 -4.38 16.37
CA SER A 35 -6.29 -4.35 16.23
C SER A 35 -6.84 -5.04 14.97
N GLY A 36 -5.96 -5.68 14.18
CA GLY A 36 -6.37 -6.34 12.92
C GLY A 36 -6.59 -5.38 11.76
N LYS A 37 -5.92 -4.22 11.75
CA LYS A 37 -5.95 -3.28 10.61
C LYS A 37 -5.57 -3.95 9.28
N THR A 38 -4.60 -4.85 9.33
CA THR A 38 -4.12 -5.55 8.13
C THR A 38 -5.20 -6.32 7.41
N GLU A 39 -6.16 -6.91 8.11
CA GLU A 39 -7.31 -7.61 7.50
C GLU A 39 -8.19 -6.65 6.72
N VAL A 40 -8.43 -5.46 7.26
CA VAL A 40 -9.20 -4.41 6.58
C VAL A 40 -8.46 -3.96 5.33
N TYR A 41 -7.13 -3.76 5.42
CA TYR A 41 -6.30 -3.40 4.25
C TYR A 41 -6.35 -4.47 3.17
N ILE A 42 -6.27 -5.76 3.54
CA ILE A 42 -6.34 -6.85 2.57
C ILE A 42 -7.67 -6.85 1.81
N GLU A 43 -8.79 -6.61 2.49
CA GLU A 43 -10.10 -6.54 1.82
C GLU A 43 -10.20 -5.33 0.87
N LEU A 44 -9.69 -4.15 1.28
CA LEU A 44 -9.62 -2.98 0.39
C LEU A 44 -8.74 -3.26 -0.84
N ILE A 45 -7.58 -3.89 -0.64
CA ILE A 45 -6.65 -4.26 -1.72
C ILE A 45 -7.34 -5.24 -2.69
N LYS A 46 -8.06 -6.24 -2.20
CA LYS A 46 -8.80 -7.19 -3.06
C LYS A 46 -9.78 -6.49 -3.99
N GLU A 47 -10.55 -5.53 -3.47
CA GLU A 47 -11.50 -4.78 -4.31
C GLU A 47 -10.79 -3.99 -5.41
N VAL A 48 -9.67 -3.35 -5.08
CA VAL A 48 -8.91 -2.54 -6.03
C VAL A 48 -8.28 -3.42 -7.12
N ILE A 49 -7.74 -4.57 -6.74
CA ILE A 49 -7.20 -5.56 -7.68
C ILE A 49 -8.29 -6.12 -8.60
N GLN A 50 -9.50 -6.35 -8.10
CA GLN A 50 -10.65 -6.77 -8.93
C GLN A 50 -11.02 -5.72 -9.97
N LYS A 51 -10.82 -4.44 -9.66
CA LYS A 51 -11.00 -3.31 -10.60
C LYS A 51 -9.82 -3.13 -11.57
N LYS A 52 -8.85 -4.04 -11.56
CA LYS A 52 -7.61 -4.01 -12.37
C LYS A 52 -6.74 -2.77 -12.12
N LEU A 53 -6.73 -2.28 -10.88
CA LEU A 53 -5.92 -1.14 -10.46
C LEU A 53 -4.77 -1.60 -9.58
N ASN A 54 -3.65 -0.88 -9.63
CA ASN A 54 -2.47 -1.12 -8.82
C ASN A 54 -2.66 -0.59 -7.41
N VAL A 55 -1.91 -1.17 -6.48
CA VAL A 55 -1.91 -0.78 -5.07
C VAL A 55 -0.47 -0.55 -4.61
N LEU A 56 -0.25 0.55 -3.90
CA LEU A 56 0.96 0.80 -3.13
C LEU A 56 0.62 0.69 -1.64
N PHE A 57 1.29 -0.24 -0.96
CA PHE A 57 1.21 -0.39 0.49
C PHE A 57 2.55 0.03 1.09
N LEU A 58 2.59 1.25 1.61
CA LEU A 58 3.76 1.81 2.29
C LEU A 58 3.79 1.37 3.74
N VAL A 59 4.95 0.90 4.16
CA VAL A 59 5.27 0.55 5.54
C VAL A 59 6.64 1.09 5.92
N PRO A 60 6.91 1.39 7.20
CA PRO A 60 8.27 1.64 7.66
C PRO A 60 9.18 0.45 7.30
N GLU A 61 10.45 0.71 6.99
CA GLU A 61 11.38 -0.38 6.59
C GLU A 61 11.51 -1.45 7.69
N ILE A 62 11.45 -1.06 8.96
CA ILE A 62 11.45 -1.96 10.11
C ILE A 62 10.19 -2.83 10.18
N ALA A 63 9.07 -2.38 9.65
CA ALA A 63 7.80 -3.12 9.61
C ALA A 63 7.71 -4.09 8.41
N LEU A 64 8.66 -4.05 7.48
CA LEU A 64 8.77 -4.96 6.33
C LEU A 64 9.25 -6.36 6.79
N THR A 65 8.50 -6.96 7.69
CA THR A 65 8.84 -8.27 8.27
C THR A 65 8.46 -9.42 7.35
N THR A 66 9.17 -10.54 7.50
CA THR A 66 8.84 -11.79 6.80
C THR A 66 7.40 -12.23 7.06
N GLN A 67 6.88 -11.95 8.25
CA GLN A 67 5.52 -12.27 8.65
C GLN A 67 4.48 -11.47 7.83
N LEU A 68 4.67 -10.16 7.70
CA LEU A 68 3.78 -9.32 6.88
C LEU A 68 3.81 -9.72 5.41
N VAL A 69 5.02 -9.93 4.87
CA VAL A 69 5.22 -10.40 3.48
C VAL A 69 4.51 -11.74 3.26
N SER A 70 4.74 -12.73 4.12
CA SER A 70 4.11 -14.05 4.02
C SER A 70 2.58 -13.99 4.12
N ARG A 71 2.07 -13.10 4.98
CA ARG A 71 0.65 -12.86 5.14
C ARG A 71 0.03 -12.32 3.86
N LEU A 72 0.60 -11.25 3.28
CA LEU A 72 0.11 -10.68 2.03
C LEU A 72 0.28 -11.64 0.84
N LYS A 73 1.38 -12.39 0.78
CA LYS A 73 1.63 -13.37 -0.27
C LYS A 73 0.58 -14.47 -0.31
N ARG A 74 -0.01 -14.84 0.83
CA ARG A 74 -1.12 -15.81 0.91
C ARG A 74 -2.36 -15.34 0.16
N TYR A 75 -2.63 -14.02 0.16
CA TYR A 75 -3.80 -13.43 -0.51
C TYR A 75 -3.51 -12.97 -1.94
N PHE A 76 -2.28 -12.56 -2.20
CA PHE A 76 -1.84 -11.99 -3.49
C PHE A 76 -0.63 -12.72 -4.06
N PRO A 77 -0.66 -14.06 -4.24
CA PRO A 77 0.53 -14.85 -4.57
C PRO A 77 1.16 -14.49 -5.92
N LYS A 78 0.36 -13.99 -6.87
CA LYS A 78 0.81 -13.63 -8.23
C LYS A 78 0.93 -12.12 -8.46
N ASN A 79 0.47 -11.32 -7.51
CA ASN A 79 0.36 -9.87 -7.68
C ASN A 79 1.30 -9.09 -6.76
N LEU A 80 1.85 -9.73 -5.71
CA LEU A 80 2.65 -9.06 -4.69
C LEU A 80 4.09 -8.89 -5.12
N HIS A 81 4.56 -7.66 -5.12
CA HIS A 81 5.97 -7.28 -5.13
C HIS A 81 6.38 -6.70 -3.79
N VAL A 82 7.60 -6.99 -3.35
CA VAL A 82 8.21 -6.38 -2.15
C VAL A 82 9.34 -5.49 -2.60
N TYR A 83 9.32 -4.21 -2.18
CA TYR A 83 10.28 -3.20 -2.63
C TYR A 83 10.89 -2.43 -1.45
N HIS A 84 12.20 -2.50 -1.30
CA HIS A 84 12.97 -1.78 -0.29
C HIS A 84 14.41 -1.51 -0.77
N SER A 85 15.17 -0.75 0.00
CA SER A 85 16.53 -0.34 -0.36
C SER A 85 17.50 -1.51 -0.58
N GLY A 86 17.35 -2.61 0.17
CA GLY A 86 18.22 -3.77 0.15
C GLY A 86 17.90 -4.85 -0.89
N ILE A 87 16.91 -4.67 -1.78
CA ILE A 87 16.64 -5.67 -2.82
C ILE A 87 17.68 -5.62 -3.94
N ASN A 88 17.91 -6.79 -4.56
CA ASN A 88 18.81 -6.92 -5.69
C ASN A 88 18.40 -5.98 -6.85
N PRO A 89 19.36 -5.28 -7.51
CA PRO A 89 19.08 -4.39 -8.63
C PRO A 89 18.29 -5.03 -9.77
N ASN A 90 18.52 -6.31 -10.08
CA ASN A 90 17.76 -7.02 -11.12
C ASN A 90 16.29 -7.17 -10.73
N ILE A 91 15.99 -7.53 -9.49
CA ILE A 91 14.61 -7.62 -8.98
C ILE A 91 13.95 -6.24 -9.00
N ARG A 92 14.71 -5.18 -8.67
CA ARG A 92 14.23 -3.80 -8.74
C ARG A 92 13.82 -3.42 -10.16
N TYR A 93 14.64 -3.79 -11.15
CA TYR A 93 14.34 -3.59 -12.56
C TYR A 93 13.11 -4.38 -13.01
N GLU A 94 12.99 -5.65 -12.60
CA GLU A 94 11.82 -6.49 -12.89
C GLU A 94 10.52 -5.86 -12.36
N ILE A 95 10.52 -5.39 -11.10
CA ILE A 95 9.36 -4.70 -10.52
C ILE A 95 9.02 -3.44 -11.31
N TRP A 96 10.03 -2.64 -11.67
CA TRP A 96 9.86 -1.44 -12.46
C TRP A 96 9.22 -1.73 -13.82
N SER A 97 9.79 -2.68 -14.56
CA SER A 97 9.29 -3.11 -15.88
C SER A 97 7.87 -3.66 -15.78
N ASP A 98 7.61 -4.50 -14.77
CA ASP A 98 6.31 -5.13 -14.56
C ASP A 98 5.20 -4.10 -14.25
N LEU A 99 5.53 -3.01 -13.54
CA LEU A 99 4.58 -1.93 -13.30
C LEU A 99 4.25 -1.10 -14.55
N ILE A 100 5.20 -1.02 -15.50
CA ILE A 100 4.99 -0.32 -16.77
C ILE A 100 4.23 -1.19 -17.78
N ASP A 101 4.61 -2.46 -17.92
CA ASP A 101 4.21 -3.29 -19.04
C ASP A 101 3.10 -4.29 -18.71
N SER A 102 2.91 -4.64 -17.44
CA SER A 102 1.93 -5.65 -17.06
C SER A 102 0.49 -5.16 -17.26
N LYS A 103 -0.31 -6.05 -17.84
CA LYS A 103 -1.76 -5.91 -17.94
C LYS A 103 -2.48 -6.35 -16.65
N THR A 104 -1.76 -7.01 -15.75
CA THR A 104 -2.32 -7.50 -14.48
C THR A 104 -2.00 -6.53 -13.36
N PRO A 105 -2.96 -6.24 -12.48
CA PRO A 105 -2.74 -5.31 -11.37
C PRO A 105 -1.71 -5.86 -10.38
N LYS A 106 -0.93 -4.97 -9.79
CA LYS A 106 0.11 -5.30 -8.83
C LYS A 106 -0.14 -4.66 -7.47
N VAL A 107 0.28 -5.36 -6.44
CA VAL A 107 0.36 -4.87 -5.07
C VAL A 107 1.83 -4.71 -4.74
N VAL A 108 2.28 -3.50 -4.53
CA VAL A 108 3.64 -3.25 -4.08
C VAL A 108 3.61 -2.98 -2.58
N LEU A 109 4.17 -3.90 -1.80
CA LEU A 109 4.49 -3.67 -0.40
C LEU A 109 5.88 -3.06 -0.36
N GLY A 110 6.01 -1.82 0.11
CA GLY A 110 7.28 -1.16 0.01
C GLY A 110 7.58 -0.16 1.11
N ALA A 111 8.90 0.07 1.28
CA ALA A 111 9.41 1.14 2.12
C ALA A 111 9.32 2.50 1.37
N ARG A 112 9.79 3.55 2.05
CA ARG A 112 9.76 4.94 1.59
C ARG A 112 10.05 5.15 0.10
N SER A 113 11.09 4.50 -0.44
CA SER A 113 11.52 4.69 -1.84
C SER A 113 10.56 4.14 -2.89
N SER A 114 9.64 3.25 -2.50
CA SER A 114 8.64 2.68 -3.42
C SER A 114 7.62 3.71 -3.93
N ILE A 115 7.54 4.89 -3.30
CA ILE A 115 6.68 5.99 -3.74
C ILE A 115 7.02 6.51 -5.15
N PHE A 116 8.26 6.30 -5.61
CA PHE A 116 8.74 6.72 -6.93
C PHE A 116 8.60 5.67 -8.03
N LEU A 117 7.99 4.54 -7.74
CA LEU A 117 7.76 3.52 -8.75
C LEU A 117 6.75 4.01 -9.81
N PRO A 118 6.91 3.56 -11.08
CA PRO A 118 6.13 4.05 -12.21
C PRO A 118 4.76 3.37 -12.30
N PHE A 119 3.90 3.61 -11.32
CA PHE A 119 2.56 3.03 -11.34
C PHE A 119 1.76 3.57 -12.53
N LYS A 120 1.18 2.64 -13.30
CA LYS A 120 0.05 2.95 -14.17
C LYS A 120 -1.23 2.59 -13.42
N ASN A 121 -2.27 3.37 -13.51
CA ASN A 121 -3.57 3.07 -12.90
C ASN A 121 -3.49 2.73 -11.39
N LEU A 122 -2.82 3.58 -10.62
CA LEU A 122 -2.75 3.44 -9.17
C LEU A 122 -4.15 3.72 -8.58
N GLY A 123 -4.75 2.71 -7.92
CA GLY A 123 -6.10 2.79 -7.37
C GLY A 123 -6.16 2.97 -5.87
N LEU A 124 -5.10 2.58 -5.15
CA LEU A 124 -5.06 2.67 -3.69
C LEU A 124 -3.62 2.88 -3.23
N VAL A 125 -3.44 3.79 -2.29
CA VAL A 125 -2.22 3.89 -1.49
C VAL A 125 -2.60 3.68 -0.03
N VAL A 126 -1.97 2.72 0.62
CA VAL A 126 -2.04 2.51 2.07
C VAL A 126 -0.74 3.00 2.67
N VAL A 127 -0.81 3.78 3.74
CA VAL A 127 0.35 4.22 4.53
C VAL A 127 0.13 3.73 5.95
N ASP A 128 0.79 2.66 6.34
CA ASP A 128 0.70 2.13 7.70
C ASP A 128 1.72 2.84 8.62
N GLU A 129 1.35 3.03 9.88
CA GLU A 129 2.19 3.75 10.86
C GLU A 129 2.62 5.14 10.35
N GLU A 130 1.67 5.95 9.91
CA GLU A 130 1.87 7.23 9.20
C GLU A 130 2.72 8.27 9.98
N ASN A 131 2.79 8.13 11.29
CA ASN A 131 3.58 8.98 12.19
C ASN A 131 5.06 8.59 12.27
N GLU A 132 5.47 7.48 11.62
CA GLU A 132 6.86 7.04 11.64
C GLU A 132 7.78 8.01 10.90
N THR A 133 8.87 8.38 11.59
CA THR A 133 9.86 9.34 11.07
C THR A 133 10.62 8.81 9.86
N SER A 134 10.69 7.49 9.70
CA SER A 134 11.38 6.82 8.59
C SER A 134 10.79 7.13 7.20
N TYR A 135 9.57 7.66 7.13
CA TYR A 135 8.99 8.15 5.88
C TYR A 135 9.64 9.44 5.37
N LYS A 136 10.33 10.17 6.25
CA LYS A 136 11.04 11.39 5.88
C LYS A 136 12.51 11.07 5.54
N GLN A 137 12.98 11.55 4.39
CA GLN A 137 14.37 11.49 4.00
C GLN A 137 15.12 12.72 4.49
N PHE A 138 16.15 12.51 5.32
CA PHE A 138 16.93 13.58 5.93
C PHE A 138 18.37 13.67 5.39
N GLU A 139 18.92 12.55 4.89
CA GLU A 139 20.37 12.41 4.68
C GLU A 139 20.83 12.76 3.27
N SER A 140 19.95 12.70 2.28
CA SER A 140 20.34 12.93 0.88
C SER A 140 19.27 13.66 0.10
N SER A 141 19.69 14.44 -0.89
CA SER A 141 18.77 15.09 -1.83
C SER A 141 18.22 14.07 -2.85
N PRO A 142 16.93 14.15 -3.24
CA PRO A 142 15.96 15.13 -2.77
C PRO A 142 15.42 14.83 -1.37
N LEU A 143 15.18 15.87 -0.58
CA LEU A 143 14.50 15.73 0.71
C LEU A 143 13.00 15.61 0.47
N TYR A 144 12.38 14.55 0.98
CA TYR A 144 10.95 14.31 0.83
C TYR A 144 10.37 13.54 2.01
N ASN A 145 9.05 13.56 2.10
CA ASN A 145 8.28 12.70 2.99
C ASN A 145 7.34 11.82 2.16
N ALA A 146 7.51 10.50 2.23
CA ALA A 146 6.73 9.57 1.42
C ALA A 146 5.23 9.59 1.74
N ARG A 147 4.84 9.85 3.01
CA ARG A 147 3.45 10.04 3.39
C ARG A 147 2.84 11.25 2.67
N ASP A 148 3.53 12.39 2.65
CA ASP A 148 3.03 13.60 2.02
C ASP A 148 2.99 13.45 0.50
N LEU A 149 3.99 12.77 -0.09
CA LEU A 149 3.96 12.40 -1.51
C LEU A 149 2.82 11.44 -1.83
N ALA A 150 2.49 10.50 -0.93
CA ALA A 150 1.34 9.62 -1.11
C ALA A 150 0.04 10.44 -1.25
N VAL A 151 -0.17 11.44 -0.38
CA VAL A 151 -1.32 12.37 -0.49
C VAL A 151 -1.32 13.11 -1.83
N TYR A 152 -0.16 13.53 -2.32
CA TYR A 152 -0.04 14.18 -3.63
C TYR A 152 -0.37 13.22 -4.78
N LEU A 153 0.18 12.00 -4.77
CA LEU A 153 -0.11 10.98 -5.77
C LEU A 153 -1.60 10.64 -5.86
N SER A 154 -2.32 10.61 -4.73
CA SER A 154 -3.76 10.34 -4.76
C SER A 154 -4.53 11.37 -5.58
N LYS A 155 -4.11 12.62 -5.51
CA LYS A 155 -4.73 13.70 -6.29
C LYS A 155 -4.42 13.53 -7.78
N LEU A 156 -3.18 13.16 -8.12
CA LEU A 156 -2.75 12.96 -9.52
C LEU A 156 -3.45 11.77 -10.19
N TYR A 157 -3.49 10.63 -9.52
CA TYR A 157 -4.05 9.39 -10.09
C TYR A 157 -5.55 9.26 -9.87
N LEU A 158 -6.21 10.23 -9.24
CA LEU A 158 -7.58 10.09 -8.74
C LEU A 158 -7.74 8.83 -7.88
N SER A 159 -6.64 8.38 -7.28
CA SER A 159 -6.58 7.18 -6.46
C SER A 159 -7.07 7.46 -5.04
N LEU A 160 -7.37 6.38 -4.34
CA LEU A 160 -7.83 6.40 -2.96
C LEU A 160 -6.61 6.30 -2.04
N ILE A 161 -6.50 7.17 -1.04
CA ILE A 161 -5.48 7.03 0.01
C ILE A 161 -6.13 6.64 1.31
N HIS A 162 -5.48 5.68 1.96
CA HIS A 162 -5.73 5.28 3.32
C HIS A 162 -4.46 5.50 4.15
N ILE A 163 -4.53 6.35 5.15
CA ILE A 163 -3.44 6.67 6.08
C ILE A 163 -3.80 6.15 7.46
#